data_b55f2920309962f79bc0f1d955a4dff8
#
_entry.id   b55f2920309962f79bc0f1d955a4dff8
#
_cell.length_a   1.000
_cell.length_b   1.000
_cell.length_c   1.000
_cell.angle_alpha   90.00
_cell.angle_beta   90.00
_cell.angle_gamma   90.00
#
_symmetry.space_group_name_H-M   'P 1'
#
loop_
_entity.id
_entity.type
_entity.pdbx_description
1 polymer ?
#
loop_
_entity_poly.entity_id
_entity_poly.type
_entity_poly.pdbx_seq_one_letter_code
_entity_poly.pdbx_strand_id
1 'polypeptide(L)'
;MKEQSSTSNQNLPKNKLALEEKYKRQDANLPKPTGWRLLVLPYRMKDKTKGGLVLAESTLERQQVASQCGLVLEMGPQCYQDKERYPQGPWCKKGDWVMFARYAGSRIKIEGGEVRLLNDDEILATIKSPEDLLHEY
;
A
#
# COMPACT_ATOMS: atom_id res chain seq x y z
N MET A 1 -17.18 -4.70 22.15
CA MET A 1 -16.72 -5.07 20.86
C MET A 1 -16.10 -3.95 20.10
N LYS A 2 -16.85 -2.93 19.87
CA LYS A 2 -16.31 -1.79 19.12
C LYS A 2 -15.19 -1.12 19.85
N GLU A 3 -15.32 -1.05 21.13
CA GLU A 3 -14.30 -0.41 21.94
C GLU A 3 -12.99 -1.15 21.87
N GLN A 4 -13.07 -2.46 21.79
CA GLN A 4 -11.86 -3.23 21.70
C GLN A 4 -11.11 -2.96 20.41
N SER A 5 -11.86 -2.85 19.33
CA SER A 5 -11.23 -2.54 18.06
C SER A 5 -10.53 -1.19 18.12
N SER A 6 -11.20 -0.20 18.70
CA SER A 6 -10.59 1.10 18.81
C SER A 6 -9.29 1.05 19.57
N THR A 7 -9.29 0.33 20.67
CA THR A 7 -8.10 0.25 21.49
C THR A 7 -6.95 -0.39 20.75
N SER A 8 -7.21 -1.50 20.08
CA SER A 8 -6.14 -2.19 19.39
C SER A 8 -5.62 -1.39 18.20
N ASN A 9 -6.43 -0.45 17.70
CA ASN A 9 -6.05 0.31 16.53
C ASN A 9 -5.30 1.59 16.85
N GLN A 10 -5.11 1.90 18.11
CA GLN A 10 -4.48 3.15 18.49
C GLN A 10 -3.05 3.26 18.01
N ASN A 11 -2.39 2.13 17.79
CA ASN A 11 -0.99 2.13 17.37
C ASN A 11 -0.82 2.26 15.87
N LEU A 12 -1.89 2.32 15.11
CA LEU A 12 -1.80 2.40 13.67
C LEU A 12 -2.01 3.82 13.19
N PRO A 13 -1.33 4.23 12.11
CA PRO A 13 -1.58 5.54 11.54
C PRO A 13 -3.03 5.69 11.12
N LYS A 14 -3.56 6.89 11.26
CA LYS A 14 -4.95 7.12 10.91
C LYS A 14 -5.23 6.86 9.45
N ASN A 15 -4.31 7.26 8.58
CA ASN A 15 -4.52 7.04 7.16
C ASN A 15 -4.56 5.56 6.82
N LYS A 16 -3.73 4.76 7.49
CA LYS A 16 -3.74 3.32 7.27
C LYS A 16 -5.07 2.71 7.69
N LEU A 17 -5.57 3.11 8.86
CA LEU A 17 -6.84 2.60 9.35
C LEU A 17 -7.98 2.97 8.40
N ALA A 18 -7.99 4.20 7.95
CA ALA A 18 -9.05 4.65 7.05
C ALA A 18 -9.02 3.87 5.76
N LEU A 19 -7.83 3.64 5.22
CA LEU A 19 -7.70 2.89 3.98
C LEU A 19 -8.14 1.45 4.17
N GLU A 20 -7.73 0.83 5.26
CA GLU A 20 -8.11 -0.56 5.52
C GLU A 20 -9.61 -0.69 5.66
N GLU A 21 -10.23 0.21 6.39
CA GLU A 21 -11.66 0.15 6.57
C GLU A 21 -12.41 0.36 5.28
N LYS A 22 -11.96 1.34 4.50
CA LYS A 22 -12.61 1.63 3.24
C LYS A 22 -12.61 0.43 2.31
N TYR A 23 -11.47 -0.24 2.22
CA TYR A 23 -11.34 -1.32 1.25
C TYR A 23 -11.81 -2.66 1.80
N LYS A 24 -11.93 -2.80 3.11
CA LYS A 24 -12.56 -3.97 3.67
C LYS A 24 -14.02 -4.11 3.22
N ARG A 25 -14.70 -2.99 3.11
CA ARG A 25 -16.11 -3.05 2.70
C ARG A 25 -16.25 -3.51 1.27
N GLN A 26 -15.21 -3.36 0.48
CA GLN A 26 -15.24 -3.76 -0.92
C GLN A 26 -14.46 -5.04 -1.14
N ASP A 27 -14.20 -5.77 -0.07
CA ASP A 27 -13.34 -6.93 -0.14
C ASP A 27 -13.86 -7.96 -1.14
N ALA A 28 -15.16 -8.13 -1.22
CA ALA A 28 -15.74 -9.08 -2.15
C ALA A 28 -15.48 -8.72 -3.59
N ASN A 29 -15.22 -7.45 -3.86
CA ASN A 29 -15.01 -6.97 -5.23
C ASN A 29 -13.55 -6.79 -5.58
N LEU A 30 -12.66 -7.06 -4.64
CA LEU A 30 -11.23 -6.93 -4.91
C LEU A 30 -10.71 -8.22 -5.54
N PRO A 31 -9.75 -8.09 -6.46
CA PRO A 31 -9.11 -9.30 -6.99
C PRO A 31 -8.38 -10.03 -5.87
N LYS A 32 -8.36 -11.34 -5.97
CA LYS A 32 -7.59 -12.15 -5.04
C LYS A 32 -6.35 -12.65 -5.74
N PRO A 33 -5.17 -12.26 -5.27
CA PRO A 33 -3.95 -12.68 -5.96
C PRO A 33 -3.75 -14.18 -5.86
N THR A 34 -3.19 -14.73 -6.91
CA THR A 34 -2.87 -16.14 -6.97
C THR A 34 -1.36 -16.30 -7.09
N GLY A 35 -0.88 -17.51 -6.79
CA GLY A 35 0.52 -17.83 -6.95
C GLY A 35 1.38 -16.95 -6.06
N TRP A 36 2.40 -16.36 -6.65
CA TRP A 36 3.35 -15.52 -5.91
C TRP A 36 3.09 -14.05 -6.10
N ARG A 37 1.87 -13.67 -6.41
CA ARG A 37 1.51 -12.26 -6.57
C ARG A 37 0.91 -11.72 -5.29
N LEU A 38 1.00 -10.42 -5.15
CA LEU A 38 0.34 -9.76 -4.03
C LEU A 38 -0.43 -8.55 -4.52
N LEU A 39 -1.41 -8.17 -3.74
CA LEU A 39 -2.30 -7.06 -4.07
C LEU A 39 -1.94 -5.89 -3.17
N VAL A 40 -1.65 -4.76 -3.80
CA VAL A 40 -1.18 -3.58 -3.08
C VAL A 40 -2.09 -2.41 -3.40
N LEU A 41 -2.44 -1.65 -2.37
CA LEU A 41 -3.19 -0.42 -2.51
C LEU A 41 -2.21 0.74 -2.48
N PRO A 42 -1.98 1.41 -3.63
CA PRO A 42 -1.03 2.52 -3.64
C PRO A 42 -1.48 3.64 -2.70
N TYR A 43 -0.52 4.24 -2.04
CA TYR A 43 -0.78 5.35 -1.17
C TYR A 43 -1.13 6.59 -1.99
N ARG A 44 -2.13 7.32 -1.55
CA ARG A 44 -2.52 8.54 -2.24
C ARG A 44 -2.48 9.70 -1.27
N MET A 45 -1.65 10.68 -1.61
CA MET A 45 -1.65 11.91 -0.87
C MET A 45 -2.90 12.70 -1.22
N LYS A 46 -3.32 13.53 -0.27
CA LYS A 46 -4.30 14.54 -0.63
C LYS A 46 -3.63 15.47 -1.61
N ASP A 47 -4.21 15.59 -2.78
CA ASP A 47 -3.61 16.36 -3.84
C ASP A 47 -4.22 17.74 -3.96
N LYS A 48 -5.03 18.15 -3.00
CA LYS A 48 -5.64 19.47 -3.00
C LYS A 48 -5.20 20.24 -1.80
N THR A 49 -4.76 21.46 -2.02
CA THR A 49 -4.63 22.41 -0.95
C THR A 49 -5.99 23.07 -0.75
N LYS A 50 -6.17 23.69 0.39
CA LYS A 50 -7.37 24.48 0.60
C LYS A 50 -7.40 25.58 -0.46
N GLY A 51 -8.53 25.69 -1.12
CA GLY A 51 -8.69 26.70 -2.15
C GLY A 51 -8.30 26.25 -3.55
N GLY A 52 -7.86 25.01 -3.70
CA GLY A 52 -7.60 24.45 -5.02
C GLY A 52 -6.40 25.07 -5.72
N LEU A 53 -5.42 25.50 -4.97
CA LEU A 53 -4.24 26.12 -5.55
C LEU A 53 -3.40 25.10 -6.30
N VAL A 54 -2.65 25.59 -7.28
CA VAL A 54 -1.71 24.76 -8.00
C VAL A 54 -0.64 24.27 -7.06
N LEU A 55 -0.30 22.99 -7.16
CA LEU A 55 0.68 22.40 -6.28
C LEU A 55 2.08 22.85 -6.65
N ALA A 56 2.91 23.05 -5.64
CA ALA A 56 4.30 23.35 -5.84
C ALA A 56 5.00 22.14 -6.45
N GLU A 57 6.13 22.40 -7.10
CA GLU A 57 6.88 21.32 -7.70
C GLU A 57 7.32 20.28 -6.68
N SER A 58 7.73 20.72 -5.50
CA SER A 58 8.12 19.80 -4.45
C SER A 58 6.95 18.90 -4.04
N THR A 59 5.74 19.44 -4.05
CA THR A 59 4.56 18.64 -3.72
C THR A 59 4.31 17.61 -4.80
N LEU A 60 4.49 17.98 -6.07
CA LEU A 60 4.33 17.02 -7.16
C LEU A 60 5.35 15.89 -7.03
N GLU A 61 6.59 16.23 -6.70
CA GLU A 61 7.59 15.20 -6.50
C GLU A 61 7.23 14.27 -5.36
N ARG A 62 6.69 14.83 -4.28
CA ARG A 62 6.26 14.01 -3.16
C ARG A 62 5.12 13.09 -3.56
N GLN A 63 4.22 13.57 -4.40
CA GLN A 63 3.14 12.70 -4.90
C GLN A 63 3.69 11.58 -5.76
N GLN A 64 4.73 11.85 -6.53
CA GLN A 64 5.33 10.80 -7.33
C GLN A 64 5.96 9.74 -6.47
N VAL A 65 6.63 10.13 -5.39
CA VAL A 65 7.18 9.18 -4.45
C VAL A 65 6.06 8.38 -3.79
N ALA A 66 5.01 9.07 -3.40
CA ALA A 66 3.87 8.41 -2.75
C ALA A 66 3.27 7.34 -3.64
N SER A 67 3.26 7.56 -4.95
CA SER A 67 2.65 6.59 -5.87
C SER A 67 3.46 5.29 -5.97
N GLN A 68 4.66 5.27 -5.40
CA GLN A 68 5.49 4.08 -5.38
C GLN A 68 5.44 3.38 -4.02
N CYS A 69 4.54 3.79 -3.16
CA CYS A 69 4.34 3.18 -1.85
C CYS A 69 2.93 2.63 -1.79
N GLY A 70 2.76 1.56 -1.05
CA GLY A 70 1.43 1.00 -0.94
C GLY A 70 1.29 0.06 0.23
N LEU A 71 0.06 -0.25 0.53
CA LEU A 71 -0.30 -1.14 1.62
C LEU A 71 -0.60 -2.53 1.04
N VAL A 72 0.03 -3.55 1.58
CA VAL A 72 -0.21 -4.92 1.14
C VAL A 72 -1.57 -5.35 1.67
N LEU A 73 -2.52 -5.58 0.76
CA LEU A 73 -3.87 -5.98 1.13
C LEU A 73 -4.00 -7.49 1.22
N GLU A 74 -3.42 -8.21 0.27
CA GLU A 74 -3.52 -9.66 0.21
C GLU A 74 -2.28 -10.22 -0.44
N MET A 75 -1.99 -11.47 -0.15
CA MET A 75 -0.85 -12.16 -0.75
C MET A 75 -1.31 -13.52 -1.25
N GLY A 76 -0.85 -13.89 -2.43
CA GLY A 76 -1.10 -15.21 -2.95
C GLY A 76 -0.40 -16.27 -2.09
N PRO A 77 -0.88 -17.50 -2.17
CA PRO A 77 -0.39 -18.54 -1.26
C PRO A 77 1.07 -18.93 -1.49
N GLN A 78 1.63 -18.60 -2.65
CA GLN A 78 3.01 -18.99 -2.95
C GLN A 78 4.01 -17.86 -2.74
N CYS A 79 3.54 -16.70 -2.29
CA CYS A 79 4.44 -15.58 -2.04
C CYS A 79 5.53 -15.98 -1.06
N TYR A 80 6.79 -15.77 -1.46
CA TYR A 80 7.95 -15.98 -0.62
C TYR A 80 8.11 -17.40 -0.11
N GLN A 81 7.51 -18.37 -0.81
CA GLN A 81 7.61 -19.76 -0.39
C GLN A 81 8.83 -20.47 -0.96
N ASP A 82 9.45 -19.93 -2.00
CA ASP A 82 10.63 -20.52 -2.59
C ASP A 82 11.83 -20.26 -1.69
N LYS A 83 12.29 -21.30 -1.04
CA LYS A 83 13.34 -21.14 -0.04
C LYS A 83 14.69 -20.83 -0.64
N GLU A 84 14.89 -21.13 -1.90
CA GLU A 84 16.13 -20.79 -2.57
C GLU A 84 16.17 -19.29 -2.88
N ARG A 85 15.04 -18.74 -3.29
CA ARG A 85 14.99 -17.30 -3.57
C ARG A 85 14.82 -16.47 -2.29
N TYR A 86 14.15 -17.02 -1.30
CA TYR A 86 13.84 -16.28 -0.08
C TYR A 86 14.30 -17.08 1.14
N PRO A 87 15.63 -17.28 1.25
CA PRO A 87 16.12 -18.12 2.34
C PRO A 87 15.85 -17.55 3.73
N GLN A 88 15.63 -16.25 3.82
CA GLN A 88 15.38 -15.62 5.11
C GLN A 88 13.91 -15.33 5.35
N GLY A 89 13.05 -15.89 4.51
CA GLY A 89 11.62 -15.75 4.70
C GLY A 89 11.03 -14.58 3.92
N PRO A 90 9.78 -14.27 4.20
CA PRO A 90 9.07 -13.25 3.44
C PRO A 90 9.70 -11.87 3.58
N TRP A 91 9.68 -11.12 2.49
CA TRP A 91 10.14 -9.73 2.52
C TRP A 91 9.09 -8.82 3.13
N CYS A 92 7.82 -9.19 3.05
CA CYS A 92 6.73 -8.40 3.60
C CYS A 92 5.55 -9.31 3.90
N LYS A 93 4.56 -8.74 4.56
CA LYS A 93 3.37 -9.50 4.89
C LYS A 93 2.15 -8.59 4.76
N LYS A 94 1.00 -9.16 4.82
CA LYS A 94 -0.25 -8.43 4.76
C LYS A 94 -0.26 -7.36 5.85
N GLY A 95 -0.62 -6.15 5.44
CA GLY A 95 -0.65 -5.02 6.35
C GLY A 95 0.61 -4.19 6.36
N ASP A 96 1.66 -4.62 5.67
CA ASP A 96 2.89 -3.84 5.61
C ASP A 96 2.79 -2.75 4.56
N TRP A 97 3.48 -1.66 4.80
CA TRP A 97 3.72 -0.65 3.79
C TRP A 97 4.98 -1.03 3.03
N VAL A 98 4.88 -0.99 1.71
CA VAL A 98 5.98 -1.41 0.84
C VAL A 98 6.23 -0.36 -0.23
N MET A 99 7.39 -0.45 -0.84
CA MET A 99 7.75 0.35 -2.00
C MET A 99 7.93 -0.56 -3.20
N PHE A 100 7.56 -0.03 -4.36
CA PHE A 100 7.69 -0.75 -5.61
C PHE A 100 8.01 0.25 -6.72
N ALA A 101 8.50 -0.24 -7.85
CA ALA A 101 8.83 0.63 -8.96
C ALA A 101 7.54 1.25 -9.53
N ARG A 102 7.68 2.46 -10.06
CA ARG A 102 6.53 3.22 -10.51
C ARG A 102 5.66 2.45 -11.49
N TYR A 103 6.27 1.69 -12.36
CA TYR A 103 5.52 1.00 -13.41
C TYR A 103 5.45 -0.50 -13.19
N ALA A 104 5.76 -0.96 -11.98
CA ALA A 104 5.71 -2.38 -11.68
C ALA A 104 4.27 -2.87 -11.61
N GLY A 105 4.08 -4.10 -12.04
CA GLY A 105 2.82 -4.80 -11.86
C GLY A 105 1.71 -4.32 -12.76
N SER A 106 0.54 -4.85 -12.51
CA SER A 106 -0.67 -4.53 -13.26
C SER A 106 -1.52 -3.59 -12.46
N ARG A 107 -1.98 -2.53 -13.10
CA ARG A 107 -2.88 -1.56 -12.47
C ARG A 107 -4.31 -1.98 -12.73
N ILE A 108 -5.08 -2.03 -11.68
CA ILE A 108 -6.48 -2.45 -11.78
C ILE A 108 -7.32 -1.36 -11.15
N LYS A 109 -8.24 -0.83 -11.94
CA LYS A 109 -9.16 0.20 -11.44
C LYS A 109 -10.26 -0.45 -10.63
N ILE A 110 -10.54 0.15 -9.49
CA ILE A 110 -11.64 -0.26 -8.64
C ILE A 110 -12.46 0.98 -8.32
N GLU A 111 -13.59 0.76 -7.72
CA GLU A 111 -14.40 1.89 -7.29
C GLU A 111 -13.63 2.67 -6.25
N GLY A 112 -13.40 3.96 -6.54
CA GLY A 112 -12.73 4.83 -5.62
C GLY A 112 -11.22 4.87 -5.74
N GLY A 113 -10.64 4.16 -6.73
CA GLY A 113 -9.20 4.23 -6.89
C GLY A 113 -8.64 3.14 -7.76
N GLU A 114 -7.47 2.69 -7.41
CA GLU A 114 -6.84 1.58 -8.13
C GLU A 114 -6.03 0.75 -7.16
N VAL A 115 -5.81 -0.50 -7.53
CA VAL A 115 -4.91 -1.40 -6.83
C VAL A 115 -3.91 -1.93 -7.82
N ARG A 116 -2.83 -2.51 -7.31
CA ARG A 116 -1.80 -3.11 -8.15
C ARG A 116 -1.57 -4.55 -7.78
N LEU A 117 -1.39 -5.37 -8.80
CA LEU A 117 -0.94 -6.74 -8.62
C LEU A 117 0.54 -6.79 -8.95
N LEU A 118 1.32 -7.19 -7.97
CA LEU A 118 2.78 -7.26 -8.10
C LEU A 118 3.24 -8.68 -7.87
N ASN A 119 4.32 -9.06 -8.50
CA ASN A 119 5.02 -10.29 -8.12
C ASN A 119 5.74 -10.05 -6.80
N ASP A 120 5.97 -11.13 -6.06
CA ASP A 120 6.59 -10.99 -4.75
C ASP A 120 8.00 -10.42 -4.84
N ASP A 121 8.71 -10.63 -5.95
CA ASP A 121 10.06 -10.09 -6.10
C ASP A 121 10.07 -8.66 -6.61
N GLU A 122 8.92 -8.06 -6.81
CA GLU A 122 8.85 -6.67 -7.24
C GLU A 122 8.78 -5.68 -6.06
N ILE A 123 8.79 -6.18 -4.86
CA ILE A 123 8.83 -5.33 -3.68
C ILE A 123 10.28 -4.86 -3.48
N LEU A 124 10.46 -3.56 -3.43
CA LEU A 124 11.79 -2.98 -3.31
C LEU A 124 12.19 -2.75 -1.87
N ALA A 125 11.25 -2.43 -1.01
CA ALA A 125 11.54 -2.11 0.38
C ALA A 125 10.27 -2.16 1.20
N THR A 126 10.43 -2.26 2.51
CA THR A 126 9.34 -2.04 3.44
C THR A 126 9.60 -0.75 4.19
N ILE A 127 8.54 -0.06 4.56
CA ILE A 127 8.64 1.19 5.29
C ILE A 127 7.62 1.18 6.41
N LYS A 128 7.86 2.01 7.41
CA LYS A 128 6.90 2.11 8.50
C LYS A 128 5.66 2.86 8.08
N SER A 129 5.84 3.91 7.32
CA SER A 129 4.74 4.73 6.86
C SER A 129 5.21 5.52 5.64
N PRO A 130 4.35 5.68 4.63
CA PRO A 130 4.72 6.54 3.49
C PRO A 130 5.06 7.96 3.90
N GLU A 131 4.46 8.42 4.99
CA GLU A 131 4.70 9.78 5.45
C GLU A 131 6.14 10.00 5.87
N ASP A 132 6.83 8.94 6.27
CA ASP A 132 8.23 9.07 6.61
C ASP A 132 9.08 9.48 5.42
N LEU A 133 8.69 9.04 4.23
CA LEU A 133 9.42 9.39 3.01
C LEU A 133 9.05 10.76 2.48
N LEU A 134 7.95 11.30 2.91
CA LEU A 134 7.40 12.53 2.36
C LEU A 134 7.71 13.75 3.22
N HIS A 135 8.45 13.53 4.29
CA HIS A 135 8.86 14.62 5.17
C HIS A 135 9.84 15.53 4.45
N GLU A 136 9.68 16.82 4.67
CA GLU A 136 10.65 17.78 4.21
C GLU A 136 11.60 18.11 5.34
N TYR A 137 12.84 18.31 4.99
CA TYR A 137 13.88 18.64 5.96
C TYR A 137 14.22 20.10 5.92
#